data_2a641b8571d0a2594b08a9d2cc45a354
#
_entry.id   2a641b8571d0a2594b08a9d2cc45a354
#
_cell.length_a   1.000
_cell.length_b   1.000
_cell.length_c   1.000
_cell.angle_alpha   90.00
_cell.angle_beta   90.00
_cell.angle_gamma   90.00
#
_symmetry.space_group_name_H-M   'P 1'
#
loop_
_entity.id
_entity.type
_entity.pdbx_description
1 polymer ?
#
loop_
_entity_poly.entity_id
_entity_poly.type
_entity_poly.pdbx_seq_one_letter_code
_entity_poly.pdbx_strand_id
1 'polypeptide(L)'
;MPRVLPNDQERLSLLKTIEAKTTIAVGFRAHHCETISVPQSTTFEWKLSVKTSPESPRWVILGFQTNRVGNQIKNPAAFDHCNAKDLQVVINGHPYPSLEHNTDFTKQQIATIYNAISEFLPNYYGITQAQSNISPIDFKDLYPLHVIDISKQPERIRYGVMDMNIKGAFRTAVPAGTQIYALVISDRVLNFQSDGSKMNVAF
;
A
#
# COMPACT_ATOMS: atom_id res chain seq x y z
N MET A 1 6.50 18.57 7.88
CA MET A 1 6.74 19.03 6.50
C MET A 1 7.76 20.17 6.55
N PRO A 2 8.89 20.11 5.87
CA PRO A 2 9.83 21.22 5.84
C PRO A 2 9.19 22.42 5.13
N ARG A 3 9.32 23.60 5.71
CA ARG A 3 8.90 24.86 5.11
C ARG A 3 10.09 25.44 4.35
N VAL A 4 9.99 25.51 3.04
CA VAL A 4 11.01 26.12 2.17
C VAL A 4 10.57 27.52 1.80
N LEU A 5 11.46 28.50 1.96
CA LEU A 5 11.25 29.84 1.45
C LEU A 5 11.95 29.92 0.10
N PRO A 6 11.22 30.15 -1.00
CA PRO A 6 11.83 30.32 -2.31
C PRO A 6 12.64 31.62 -2.35
N ASN A 7 13.68 31.69 -3.20
CA ASN A 7 14.38 32.90 -3.51
C ASN A 7 13.47 33.87 -4.31
N ASP A 8 13.86 35.12 -4.45
CA ASP A 8 13.02 36.14 -5.11
C ASP A 8 12.72 35.81 -6.57
N GLN A 9 13.66 35.16 -7.27
CA GLN A 9 13.48 34.77 -8.68
C GLN A 9 12.43 33.66 -8.82
N GLU A 10 12.49 32.66 -7.97
CA GLU A 10 11.50 31.56 -7.94
C GLU A 10 10.13 32.06 -7.50
N ARG A 11 10.08 32.98 -6.54
CA ARG A 11 8.85 33.63 -6.09
C ARG A 11 8.19 34.42 -7.23
N LEU A 12 8.95 35.19 -7.99
CA LEU A 12 8.45 35.92 -9.15
C LEU A 12 7.96 34.97 -10.25
N SER A 13 8.66 33.88 -10.51
CA SER A 13 8.24 32.85 -11.45
C SER A 13 6.91 32.22 -11.04
N LEU A 14 6.74 31.89 -9.77
CA LEU A 14 5.49 31.32 -9.23
C LEU A 14 4.35 32.34 -9.35
N LEU A 15 4.58 33.63 -9.04
CA LEU A 15 3.57 34.67 -9.17
C LEU A 15 3.11 34.82 -10.63
N LYS A 16 4.03 34.83 -11.60
CA LYS A 16 3.69 34.86 -13.03
C LYS A 16 2.83 33.65 -13.44
N THR A 17 3.12 32.45 -12.93
CA THR A 17 2.32 31.24 -13.18
C THR A 17 0.89 31.37 -12.62
N ILE A 18 0.78 31.96 -11.43
CA ILE A 18 -0.51 32.22 -10.77
C ILE A 18 -1.33 33.28 -11.55
N GLU A 19 -0.68 34.39 -11.98
CA GLU A 19 -1.30 35.45 -12.78
C GLU A 19 -1.77 34.92 -14.14
N ALA A 20 -0.98 34.03 -14.77
CA ALA A 20 -1.34 33.39 -16.03
C ALA A 20 -2.48 32.35 -15.88
N LYS A 21 -3.00 32.12 -14.65
CA LYS A 21 -4.03 31.13 -14.32
C LYS A 21 -3.69 29.72 -14.79
N THR A 22 -2.41 29.41 -14.87
CA THR A 22 -1.92 28.10 -15.26
C THR A 22 -2.18 27.11 -14.13
N THR A 23 -2.66 25.91 -14.47
CA THR A 23 -2.88 24.84 -13.49
C THR A 23 -1.51 24.31 -12.98
N ILE A 24 -1.36 24.30 -11.66
CA ILE A 24 -0.18 23.74 -10.99
C ILE A 24 -0.57 22.36 -10.47
N ALA A 25 0.00 21.31 -11.08
CA ALA A 25 -0.23 19.94 -10.67
C ALA A 25 0.79 19.52 -9.58
N VAL A 26 0.29 19.06 -8.44
CA VAL A 26 1.12 18.55 -7.33
C VAL A 26 0.79 17.07 -7.12
N GLY A 27 1.75 16.21 -7.49
CA GLY A 27 1.65 14.77 -7.27
C GLY A 27 2.12 14.39 -5.87
N PHE A 28 1.39 13.47 -5.23
CA PHE A 28 1.78 12.90 -3.93
C PHE A 28 1.22 11.49 -3.79
N ARG A 29 1.70 10.77 -2.78
CA ARG A 29 1.20 9.43 -2.45
C ARG A 29 0.22 9.50 -1.31
N ALA A 30 -0.98 9.00 -1.55
CA ALA A 30 -2.03 8.84 -0.56
C ALA A 30 -1.93 7.44 0.07
N HIS A 31 -2.23 7.36 1.35
CA HIS A 31 -2.23 6.11 2.10
C HIS A 31 -3.63 5.90 2.66
N HIS A 32 -4.20 4.73 2.39
CA HIS A 32 -5.49 4.32 2.92
C HIS A 32 -5.36 2.97 3.59
N CYS A 33 -5.76 2.88 4.86
CA CYS A 33 -5.68 1.64 5.63
C CYS A 33 -7.07 1.17 6.03
N GLU A 34 -7.39 -0.06 5.68
CA GLU A 34 -8.60 -0.76 6.12
C GLU A 34 -8.26 -1.98 6.95
N THR A 35 -9.19 -2.41 7.78
CA THR A 35 -9.03 -3.60 8.62
C THR A 35 -10.33 -4.37 8.75
N ILE A 36 -10.24 -5.70 8.76
CA ILE A 36 -11.35 -6.59 9.11
C ILE A 36 -10.88 -7.73 10.01
N SER A 37 -11.83 -8.37 10.68
CA SER A 37 -11.58 -9.64 11.36
C SER A 37 -11.57 -10.79 10.35
N VAL A 38 -10.52 -11.60 10.39
CA VAL A 38 -10.39 -12.78 9.53
C VAL A 38 -11.14 -13.96 10.16
N PRO A 39 -11.97 -14.70 9.38
CA PRO A 39 -12.64 -15.89 9.90
C PRO A 39 -11.61 -16.99 10.22
N GLN A 40 -11.97 -17.89 11.15
CA GLN A 40 -11.16 -19.06 11.50
C GLN A 40 -11.27 -20.13 10.41
N SER A 41 -10.74 -19.83 9.23
CA SER A 41 -10.77 -20.72 8.06
C SER A 41 -9.40 -20.76 7.39
N THR A 42 -9.25 -21.64 6.42
CA THR A 42 -8.04 -21.73 5.60
C THR A 42 -8.08 -20.82 4.38
N THR A 43 -9.21 -20.17 4.12
CA THR A 43 -9.38 -19.23 3.01
C THR A 43 -10.27 -18.07 3.43
N PHE A 44 -10.03 -16.89 2.86
CA PHE A 44 -10.94 -15.75 3.00
C PHE A 44 -10.92 -14.92 1.71
N GLU A 45 -11.99 -14.14 1.54
CA GLU A 45 -12.09 -13.10 0.52
C GLU A 45 -12.61 -11.83 1.18
N TRP A 46 -12.02 -10.72 0.85
CA TRP A 46 -12.36 -9.41 1.40
C TRP A 46 -12.38 -8.35 0.31
N LYS A 47 -13.51 -7.70 0.15
CA LYS A 47 -13.67 -6.57 -0.74
C LYS A 47 -13.27 -5.27 -0.04
N LEU A 48 -12.28 -4.58 -0.57
CA LEU A 48 -11.85 -3.27 -0.08
C LEU A 48 -12.84 -2.17 -0.49
N SER A 49 -13.04 -1.21 0.41
CA SER A 49 -13.93 -0.06 0.17
C SER A 49 -13.23 1.07 -0.58
N VAL A 50 -12.01 0.87 -1.06
CA VAL A 50 -11.21 1.89 -1.72
C VAL A 50 -11.96 2.42 -2.95
N LYS A 51 -12.40 3.67 -2.87
CA LYS A 51 -13.00 4.40 -4.00
C LYS A 51 -11.86 4.94 -4.87
N THR A 52 -11.69 4.34 -6.02
CA THR A 52 -10.50 4.47 -6.85
C THR A 52 -10.59 5.51 -7.96
N SER A 53 -11.37 6.55 -7.81
CA SER A 53 -11.31 7.67 -8.74
C SER A 53 -11.06 8.95 -7.95
N PRO A 54 -10.03 9.70 -8.21
CA PRO A 54 -9.00 9.69 -9.27
C PRO A 54 -7.65 9.05 -8.87
N GLU A 55 -7.65 8.13 -7.92
CA GLU A 55 -6.42 7.56 -7.36
C GLU A 55 -5.99 6.29 -8.13
N SER A 56 -4.69 6.18 -8.43
CA SER A 56 -4.10 4.98 -9.03
C SER A 56 -3.35 4.20 -7.96
N PRO A 57 -3.89 3.10 -7.43
CA PRO A 57 -3.19 2.31 -6.44
C PRO A 57 -1.96 1.64 -7.06
N ARG A 58 -0.85 1.69 -6.33
CA ARG A 58 0.44 1.12 -6.74
C ARG A 58 0.87 -0.07 -5.92
N TRP A 59 0.63 -0.01 -4.61
CA TRP A 59 1.02 -1.09 -3.69
C TRP A 59 -0.11 -1.36 -2.71
N VAL A 60 -0.23 -2.62 -2.36
CA VAL A 60 -1.04 -3.07 -1.23
C VAL A 60 -0.12 -3.83 -0.27
N ILE A 61 -0.09 -3.38 0.98
CA ILE A 61 0.67 -4.03 2.04
C ILE A 61 -0.32 -4.68 3.00
N LEU A 62 -0.17 -6.00 3.18
CA LEU A 62 -1.03 -6.80 4.04
C LEU A 62 -0.28 -7.30 5.26
N GLY A 63 -0.90 -7.24 6.42
CA GLY A 63 -0.35 -7.76 7.66
C GLY A 63 -1.44 -8.30 8.59
N PHE A 64 -1.12 -9.32 9.37
CA PHE A 64 -2.06 -9.92 10.32
C PHE A 64 -1.64 -9.65 11.75
N GLN A 65 -2.62 -9.45 12.62
CA GLN A 65 -2.40 -9.34 14.07
C GLN A 65 -3.43 -10.18 14.82
N THR A 66 -2.97 -11.04 15.74
CA THR A 66 -3.83 -11.92 16.51
C THR A 66 -3.91 -11.44 17.96
N ASN A 67 -5.14 -11.12 18.42
CA ASN A 67 -5.42 -10.70 19.80
C ASN A 67 -4.50 -9.57 20.31
N ARG A 68 -4.23 -8.55 19.48
CA ARG A 68 -3.40 -7.40 19.87
C ARG A 68 -4.22 -6.16 20.22
N VAL A 69 -5.39 -5.99 19.65
CA VAL A 69 -6.27 -4.85 19.93
C VAL A 69 -6.73 -4.90 21.39
N GLY A 70 -6.45 -3.82 22.13
CA GLY A 70 -6.77 -3.72 23.56
C GLY A 70 -5.91 -4.59 24.48
N ASN A 71 -4.90 -5.26 23.98
CA ASN A 71 -4.03 -6.13 24.75
C ASN A 71 -2.68 -5.44 25.04
N GLN A 72 -2.51 -4.95 26.27
CA GLN A 72 -1.29 -4.24 26.69
C GLN A 72 -0.06 -5.15 26.85
N ILE A 73 -0.25 -6.47 26.92
CA ILE A 73 0.87 -7.43 27.09
C ILE A 73 1.56 -7.71 25.76
N LYS A 74 0.84 -7.61 24.64
CA LYS A 74 1.38 -7.90 23.31
C LYS A 74 1.92 -6.64 22.63
N ASN A 75 3.05 -6.77 21.96
CA ASN A 75 3.63 -5.68 21.18
C ASN A 75 2.71 -5.31 20.00
N PRO A 76 2.14 -4.08 19.96
CA PRO A 76 1.25 -3.66 18.87
C PRO A 76 1.97 -3.43 17.53
N ALA A 77 3.29 -3.29 17.54
CA ALA A 77 4.08 -3.08 16.33
C ALA A 77 4.48 -4.40 15.63
N ALA A 78 4.27 -5.55 16.26
CA ALA A 78 4.57 -6.83 15.65
C ALA A 78 3.37 -7.40 14.91
N PHE A 79 3.65 -8.15 13.86
CA PHE A 79 2.66 -8.87 13.04
C PHE A 79 2.84 -10.37 13.17
N ASP A 80 1.82 -11.12 12.77
CA ASP A 80 1.80 -12.59 12.85
C ASP A 80 1.69 -13.17 11.44
N HIS A 81 2.44 -14.20 11.11
CA HIS A 81 2.41 -14.80 9.77
C HIS A 81 1.15 -15.65 9.50
N CYS A 82 0.44 -16.09 10.54
CA CYS A 82 -0.77 -16.92 10.47
C CYS A 82 -0.66 -18.12 9.51
N ASN A 83 0.55 -18.58 9.19
CA ASN A 83 0.84 -19.58 8.15
C ASN A 83 0.19 -19.27 6.79
N ALA A 84 0.20 -17.98 6.41
CA ALA A 84 -0.29 -17.54 5.12
C ALA A 84 0.48 -18.27 4.00
N LYS A 85 -0.26 -18.92 3.11
CA LYS A 85 0.27 -19.63 1.95
C LYS A 85 0.34 -18.71 0.75
N ASP A 86 -0.80 -18.10 0.42
CA ASP A 86 -0.94 -17.20 -0.72
C ASP A 86 -1.83 -16.03 -0.36
N LEU A 87 -1.38 -14.85 -0.73
CA LEU A 87 -2.17 -13.62 -0.66
C LEU A 87 -2.14 -12.94 -2.02
N GLN A 88 -3.31 -12.63 -2.54
CA GLN A 88 -3.48 -11.98 -3.82
C GLN A 88 -4.45 -10.81 -3.70
N VAL A 89 -4.15 -9.74 -4.42
CA VAL A 89 -5.09 -8.65 -4.68
C VAL A 89 -5.68 -8.85 -6.06
N VAL A 90 -6.99 -8.98 -6.14
CA VAL A 90 -7.72 -9.16 -7.40
C VAL A 90 -8.33 -7.83 -7.78
N ILE A 91 -7.92 -7.28 -8.93
CA ILE A 91 -8.41 -6.00 -9.45
C ILE A 91 -9.19 -6.26 -10.73
N ASN A 92 -10.48 -5.94 -10.74
CA ASN A 92 -11.35 -6.17 -11.88
C ASN A 92 -11.22 -7.59 -12.47
N GLY A 93 -11.09 -8.59 -11.61
CA GLY A 93 -10.93 -10.01 -11.99
C GLY A 93 -9.50 -10.46 -12.28
N HIS A 94 -8.51 -9.58 -12.29
CA HIS A 94 -7.11 -9.92 -12.51
C HIS A 94 -6.35 -10.06 -11.19
N PRO A 95 -5.77 -11.24 -10.87
CA PRO A 95 -5.02 -11.44 -9.63
C PRO A 95 -3.59 -10.85 -9.71
N TYR A 96 -3.15 -10.24 -8.61
CA TYR A 96 -1.79 -9.74 -8.38
C TYR A 96 -1.27 -10.30 -7.04
N PRO A 97 -0.11 -10.96 -7.02
CA PRO A 97 0.65 -11.42 -8.19
C PRO A 97 -0.14 -12.47 -9.00
N SER A 98 0.19 -12.62 -10.28
CA SER A 98 -0.47 -13.60 -11.17
C SER A 98 -0.14 -15.05 -10.80
N LEU A 99 1.02 -15.28 -10.18
CA LEU A 99 1.46 -16.58 -9.69
C LEU A 99 1.32 -16.63 -8.16
N GLU A 100 0.87 -17.77 -7.66
CA GLU A 100 0.83 -18.04 -6.24
C GLU A 100 2.24 -18.14 -5.65
N HIS A 101 2.48 -17.50 -4.51
CA HIS A 101 3.78 -17.53 -3.82
C HIS A 101 4.06 -18.89 -3.16
N ASN A 102 3.02 -19.61 -2.77
CA ASN A 102 3.08 -20.90 -2.08
C ASN A 102 4.03 -20.89 -0.87
N THR A 103 3.97 -19.82 -0.08
CA THR A 103 4.84 -19.61 1.08
C THR A 103 4.66 -20.69 2.14
N ASP A 104 5.75 -20.99 2.85
CA ASP A 104 5.74 -21.91 3.99
C ASP A 104 6.67 -21.40 5.09
N PHE A 105 6.10 -20.80 6.12
CA PHE A 105 6.85 -20.24 7.24
C PHE A 105 7.49 -21.33 8.10
N THR A 106 6.95 -22.54 8.12
CA THR A 106 7.51 -23.67 8.88
C THR A 106 8.74 -24.24 8.20
N LYS A 107 8.77 -24.22 6.87
CA LYS A 107 9.90 -24.68 6.05
C LYS A 107 10.84 -23.54 5.63
N GLN A 108 10.60 -22.32 6.13
CA GLN A 108 11.36 -21.11 5.78
C GLN A 108 11.32 -20.76 4.26
N GLN A 109 10.28 -21.19 3.56
CA GLN A 109 10.05 -20.86 2.15
C GLN A 109 9.36 -19.50 2.04
N ILE A 110 10.08 -18.44 2.38
CA ILE A 110 9.59 -17.05 2.47
C ILE A 110 10.35 -16.08 1.55
N ALA A 111 11.27 -16.58 0.74
CA ALA A 111 12.18 -15.75 -0.05
C ALA A 111 11.45 -14.75 -0.95
N THR A 112 10.37 -15.18 -1.61
CA THR A 112 9.61 -14.32 -2.54
C THR A 112 8.98 -13.12 -1.83
N ILE A 113 8.32 -13.35 -0.69
CA ILE A 113 7.69 -12.26 0.07
C ILE A 113 8.72 -11.38 0.77
N TYR A 114 9.85 -11.95 1.22
CA TYR A 114 10.96 -11.18 1.78
C TYR A 114 11.63 -10.29 0.72
N ASN A 115 11.82 -10.78 -0.50
CA ASN A 115 12.33 -9.95 -1.60
C ASN A 115 11.37 -8.80 -1.94
N ALA A 116 10.06 -9.06 -1.95
CA ALA A 116 9.07 -8.02 -2.22
C ALA A 116 9.14 -6.85 -1.23
N ILE A 117 9.33 -7.13 0.07
CA ILE A 117 9.50 -6.06 1.07
C ILE A 117 10.86 -5.37 0.94
N SER A 118 11.91 -6.11 0.57
CA SER A 118 13.25 -5.54 0.37
C SER A 118 13.29 -4.59 -0.82
N GLU A 119 12.57 -4.91 -1.88
CA GLU A 119 12.46 -4.08 -3.10
C GLU A 119 11.48 -2.91 -2.95
N PHE A 120 10.59 -2.96 -1.95
CA PHE A 120 9.58 -1.91 -1.76
C PHE A 120 10.20 -0.54 -1.50
N LEU A 121 11.17 -0.43 -0.59
CA LEU A 121 11.82 0.83 -0.25
C LEU A 121 12.55 1.48 -1.43
N PRO A 122 13.39 0.75 -2.20
CA PRO A 122 13.98 1.28 -3.42
C PRO A 122 12.93 1.80 -4.41
N ASN A 123 11.90 1.02 -4.67
CA ASN A 123 10.84 1.37 -5.61
C ASN A 123 9.98 2.54 -5.12
N TYR A 124 9.75 2.61 -3.80
CA TYR A 124 8.94 3.67 -3.20
C TYR A 124 9.66 5.03 -3.21
N TYR A 125 10.94 5.05 -2.88
CA TYR A 125 11.74 6.29 -2.79
C TYR A 125 12.57 6.58 -4.04
N GLY A 126 12.65 5.66 -5.02
CA GLY A 126 13.50 5.79 -6.20
C GLY A 126 15.00 5.70 -5.87
N ILE A 127 15.36 4.94 -4.83
CA ILE A 127 16.74 4.79 -4.37
C ILE A 127 17.35 3.56 -5.04
N THR A 128 18.50 3.71 -5.70
CA THR A 128 19.15 2.62 -6.45
C THR A 128 19.83 1.57 -5.58
N GLN A 129 20.14 1.88 -4.33
CA GLN A 129 20.80 0.98 -3.40
C GLN A 129 20.15 1.08 -2.02
N ALA A 130 19.03 0.37 -1.81
CA ALA A 130 18.50 0.15 -0.48
C ALA A 130 18.62 -1.33 -0.12
N GLN A 131 19.23 -1.60 1.01
CA GLN A 131 19.22 -2.92 1.62
C GLN A 131 18.05 -2.98 2.61
N SER A 132 17.44 -4.15 2.74
CA SER A 132 16.46 -4.36 3.80
C SER A 132 17.16 -4.25 5.17
N ASN A 133 16.65 -3.37 6.01
CA ASN A 133 17.10 -3.24 7.39
C ASN A 133 16.52 -4.33 8.31
N ILE A 134 15.67 -5.21 7.77
CA ILE A 134 15.02 -6.29 8.50
C ILE A 134 15.71 -7.58 8.12
N SER A 135 16.20 -8.34 9.11
CA SER A 135 16.76 -9.66 8.87
C SER A 135 15.66 -10.65 8.44
N PRO A 136 15.98 -11.74 7.69
CA PRO A 136 14.96 -12.75 7.36
C PRO A 136 14.30 -13.40 8.57
N ILE A 137 15.00 -13.49 9.70
CA ILE A 137 14.48 -14.03 10.97
C ILE A 137 13.48 -13.05 11.57
N ASP A 138 13.85 -11.77 11.71
CA ASP A 138 12.96 -10.74 12.24
C ASP A 138 11.75 -10.53 11.33
N PHE A 139 11.95 -10.63 10.01
CA PHE A 139 10.84 -10.60 9.07
C PHE A 139 9.83 -11.71 9.35
N LYS A 140 10.30 -12.96 9.52
CA LYS A 140 9.43 -14.10 9.80
C LYS A 140 8.70 -13.95 11.14
N ASP A 141 9.42 -13.53 12.19
CA ASP A 141 8.93 -13.63 13.57
C ASP A 141 8.20 -12.37 14.04
N LEU A 142 8.53 -11.19 13.48
CA LEU A 142 8.00 -9.90 13.93
C LEU A 142 7.28 -9.11 12.83
N TYR A 143 7.70 -9.22 11.57
CA TYR A 143 7.23 -8.34 10.50
C TYR A 143 6.85 -9.09 9.21
N PRO A 144 6.08 -10.19 9.27
CA PRO A 144 5.68 -10.95 8.09
C PRO A 144 4.63 -10.19 7.27
N LEU A 145 5.06 -9.10 6.65
CA LEU A 145 4.22 -8.26 5.80
C LEU A 145 4.28 -8.74 4.35
N HIS A 146 3.13 -8.76 3.69
CA HIS A 146 3.04 -9.10 2.28
C HIS A 146 2.89 -7.83 1.46
N VAL A 147 3.91 -7.47 0.71
CA VAL A 147 3.91 -6.31 -0.19
C VAL A 147 3.57 -6.80 -1.60
N ILE A 148 2.48 -6.28 -2.14
CA ILE A 148 1.99 -6.64 -3.48
C ILE A 148 2.09 -5.40 -4.36
N ASP A 149 2.94 -5.48 -5.39
CA ASP A 149 3.07 -4.44 -6.40
C ASP A 149 1.96 -4.60 -7.45
N ILE A 150 1.11 -3.58 -7.52
CA ILE A 150 0.01 -3.48 -8.48
C ILE A 150 0.21 -2.31 -9.44
N SER A 151 1.42 -1.72 -9.49
CA SER A 151 1.72 -0.55 -10.33
C SER A 151 1.69 -0.85 -11.83
N LYS A 152 1.93 -2.10 -12.22
CA LYS A 152 1.97 -2.55 -13.62
C LYS A 152 0.60 -2.92 -14.19
N GLN A 153 -0.44 -2.18 -13.80
CA GLN A 153 -1.78 -2.38 -14.34
C GLN A 153 -1.85 -1.87 -15.78
N PRO A 154 -2.59 -2.56 -16.68
CA PRO A 154 -2.91 -2.03 -17.99
C PRO A 154 -3.63 -0.69 -17.88
N GLU A 155 -3.31 0.28 -18.75
CA GLU A 155 -3.91 1.63 -18.74
C GLU A 155 -5.45 1.60 -18.72
N ARG A 156 -6.03 0.59 -19.35
CA ARG A 156 -7.47 0.37 -19.41
C ARG A 156 -8.14 0.21 -18.03
N ILE A 157 -7.40 -0.25 -17.04
CA ILE A 157 -7.89 -0.45 -15.66
C ILE A 157 -7.74 0.83 -14.84
N ARG A 158 -6.78 1.71 -15.18
CA ARG A 158 -6.46 2.92 -14.40
C ARG A 158 -7.53 4.00 -14.43
N TYR A 159 -8.36 4.03 -15.46
CA TYR A 159 -9.34 5.10 -15.68
C TYR A 159 -10.79 4.70 -15.37
N GLY A 160 -11.04 3.51 -14.87
CA GLY A 160 -12.35 2.98 -14.54
C GLY A 160 -12.64 2.88 -13.05
N VAL A 161 -13.88 2.54 -12.71
CA VAL A 161 -14.22 2.09 -11.37
C VAL A 161 -13.45 0.81 -11.08
N MET A 162 -12.69 0.80 -10.00
CA MET A 162 -11.84 -0.32 -9.64
C MET A 162 -12.52 -1.14 -8.55
N ASP A 163 -12.73 -2.42 -8.82
CA ASP A 163 -13.15 -3.40 -7.82
C ASP A 163 -11.90 -4.13 -7.31
N MET A 164 -11.60 -3.96 -6.04
CA MET A 164 -10.41 -4.52 -5.41
C MET A 164 -10.80 -5.50 -4.32
N ASN A 165 -10.42 -6.76 -4.52
CA ASN A 165 -10.64 -7.84 -3.55
C ASN A 165 -9.31 -8.40 -3.10
N ILE A 166 -9.20 -8.73 -1.81
CA ILE A 166 -8.09 -9.51 -1.27
C ILE A 166 -8.54 -10.95 -1.13
N LYS A 167 -7.79 -11.87 -1.72
CA LYS A 167 -7.95 -13.31 -1.54
C LYS A 167 -6.78 -13.85 -0.75
N GLY A 168 -7.07 -14.65 0.26
CA GLY A 168 -6.04 -15.28 1.07
C GLY A 168 -6.29 -16.78 1.24
N ALA A 169 -5.18 -17.52 1.19
CA ALA A 169 -5.13 -18.93 1.52
C ALA A 169 -4.08 -19.18 2.61
N PHE A 170 -4.38 -20.02 3.57
CA PHE A 170 -3.54 -20.37 4.70
C PHE A 170 -3.29 -21.86 4.75
N ARG A 171 -2.13 -22.28 5.27
CA ARG A 171 -1.84 -23.72 5.46
C ARG A 171 -2.58 -24.33 6.65
N THR A 172 -2.92 -23.51 7.61
CA THR A 172 -3.71 -23.88 8.81
C THR A 172 -4.81 -22.85 9.01
N ALA A 173 -5.88 -23.23 9.68
CA ALA A 173 -6.93 -22.29 10.02
C ALA A 173 -6.36 -21.11 10.82
N VAL A 174 -6.80 -19.92 10.49
CA VAL A 174 -6.37 -18.67 11.14
C VAL A 174 -6.79 -18.70 12.61
N PRO A 175 -5.91 -18.30 13.55
CA PRO A 175 -6.26 -18.21 14.97
C PRO A 175 -7.44 -17.26 15.22
N ALA A 176 -8.22 -17.56 16.27
CA ALA A 176 -9.30 -16.68 16.71
C ALA A 176 -8.78 -15.29 17.07
N GLY A 177 -9.59 -14.25 16.81
CA GLY A 177 -9.20 -12.86 17.13
C GLY A 177 -8.11 -12.28 16.23
N THR A 178 -7.92 -12.86 15.04
CA THR A 178 -7.00 -12.32 14.04
C THR A 178 -7.69 -11.24 13.22
N GLN A 179 -6.99 -10.11 13.05
CA GLN A 179 -7.35 -9.04 12.15
C GLN A 179 -6.33 -8.95 11.02
N ILE A 180 -6.80 -8.62 9.82
CA ILE A 180 -5.96 -8.24 8.70
C ILE A 180 -6.03 -6.72 8.52
N TYR A 181 -4.87 -6.13 8.25
CA TYR A 181 -4.71 -4.74 7.86
C TYR A 181 -4.28 -4.69 6.41
N ALA A 182 -4.94 -3.87 5.61
CA ALA A 182 -4.59 -3.60 4.23
C ALA A 182 -4.26 -2.11 4.08
N LEU A 183 -2.99 -1.81 3.85
CA LEU A 183 -2.53 -0.46 3.51
C LEU A 183 -2.42 -0.35 2.00
N VAL A 184 -3.30 0.45 1.41
CA VAL A 184 -3.26 0.78 -0.02
C VAL A 184 -2.52 2.09 -0.21
N ILE A 185 -1.50 2.07 -1.06
CA ILE A 185 -0.70 3.24 -1.43
C ILE A 185 -1.04 3.60 -2.86
N SER A 186 -1.58 4.81 -3.06
CA SER A 186 -2.05 5.31 -4.35
C SER A 186 -1.31 6.57 -4.76
N ASP A 187 -1.12 6.77 -6.06
CA ASP A 187 -0.70 8.06 -6.59
C ASP A 187 -1.91 8.97 -6.71
N ARG A 188 -1.75 10.20 -6.28
CA ARG A 188 -2.78 11.24 -6.34
C ARG A 188 -2.19 12.54 -6.87
N VAL A 189 -2.97 13.26 -7.65
CA VAL A 189 -2.59 14.58 -8.18
C VAL A 189 -3.62 15.60 -7.74
N LEU A 190 -3.15 16.67 -7.12
CA LEU A 190 -3.94 17.85 -6.84
C LEU A 190 -3.64 18.92 -7.87
N ASN A 191 -4.67 19.47 -8.48
CA ASN A 191 -4.56 20.57 -9.42
C ASN A 191 -4.95 21.88 -8.74
N PHE A 192 -3.98 22.79 -8.62
CA PHE A 192 -4.19 24.12 -8.09
C PHE A 192 -4.37 25.11 -9.26
N GLN A 193 -5.46 25.86 -9.25
CA GLN A 193 -5.74 26.88 -10.26
C GLN A 193 -6.20 28.17 -9.60
N SER A 194 -5.62 29.29 -10.00
CA SER A 194 -6.07 30.62 -9.56
C SER A 194 -7.19 31.15 -10.46
N ASP A 195 -8.24 31.71 -9.87
CA ASP A 195 -9.26 32.50 -10.59
C ASP A 195 -8.91 34.00 -10.63
N GLY A 196 -7.76 34.39 -10.07
CA GLY A 196 -7.30 35.77 -9.93
C GLY A 196 -7.55 36.36 -8.54
N SER A 197 -8.41 35.76 -7.72
CA SER A 197 -8.70 36.20 -6.35
C SER A 197 -8.46 35.10 -5.32
N LYS A 198 -8.68 33.85 -5.69
CA LYS A 198 -8.52 32.68 -4.82
C LYS A 198 -7.83 31.55 -5.55
N MET A 199 -7.21 30.67 -4.76
CA MET A 199 -6.67 29.41 -5.25
C MET A 199 -7.73 28.33 -5.10
N ASN A 200 -8.17 27.75 -6.20
CA ASN A 200 -9.08 26.62 -6.22
C ASN A 200 -8.28 25.31 -6.31
N VAL A 201 -8.76 24.28 -5.62
CA VAL A 201 -8.15 22.95 -5.64
C VAL A 201 -9.14 21.99 -6.28
N ALA A 202 -8.74 21.33 -7.35
CA ALA A 202 -9.47 20.25 -7.99
C ALA A 202 -8.76 18.92 -7.73
N PHE A 203 -9.57 17.88 -7.46
CA PHE A 203 -9.11 16.52 -7.20
C PHE A 203 -9.28 15.68 -8.45
#